data_16d17b5ffe77d3adaabad4e551e998d4
#
_entry.id   16d17b5ffe77d3adaabad4e551e998d4
#
_cell.length_a   1.000
_cell.length_b   1.000
_cell.length_c   1.000
_cell.angle_alpha   90.00
_cell.angle_beta   90.00
_cell.angle_gamma   90.00
#
_symmetry.space_group_name_H-M   'P 1'
#
loop_
_entity.id
_entity.type
_entity.pdbx_description
1 polymer ?
#
loop_
_entity_poly.entity_id
_entity_poly.type
_entity_poly.pdbx_seq_one_letter_code
_entity_poly.pdbx_strand_id
1 'polypeptide(L)'
;MNSSQLTGKRILVTQADTFMGPTLCEVFAEMGAEVIADNNRLTDPALPAKIIQQAGHIDVLVINLAIPAPFTKGELVDDSEWSATFSAVVDPMPRLCTAVLPQMIERQGGKILVMGSASALRGMKRASTYSAARGAQL
;
A
#
# COMPACT_ATOMS: atom_id res chain seq x y z
N MET A 1 21.33 10.69 -11.31
CA MET A 1 21.17 9.61 -10.30
C MET A 1 21.79 8.35 -10.86
N ASN A 2 22.44 7.55 -10.03
CA ASN A 2 23.09 6.33 -10.50
C ASN A 2 22.00 5.30 -10.83
N SER A 3 21.78 5.00 -12.11
CA SER A 3 20.69 4.15 -12.63
C SER A 3 20.76 2.66 -12.21
N SER A 4 21.69 2.30 -11.33
CA SER A 4 21.94 0.90 -10.93
C SER A 4 21.73 0.61 -9.43
N GLN A 5 21.18 1.55 -8.67
CA GLN A 5 21.07 1.40 -7.20
C GLN A 5 20.16 0.26 -6.75
N LEU A 6 19.18 -0.12 -7.58
CA LEU A 6 18.22 -1.18 -7.28
C LEU A 6 18.36 -2.40 -8.22
N THR A 7 19.47 -2.50 -8.94
CA THR A 7 19.73 -3.64 -9.83
C THR A 7 19.63 -4.97 -9.08
N GLY A 8 18.85 -5.89 -9.62
CA GLY A 8 18.60 -7.20 -9.03
C GLY A 8 17.59 -7.20 -7.87
N LYS A 9 16.97 -6.06 -7.54
CA LYS A 9 15.91 -5.99 -6.55
C LYS A 9 14.55 -6.17 -7.20
N ARG A 10 13.70 -6.97 -6.57
CA ARG A 10 12.30 -7.20 -6.95
C ARG A 10 11.39 -6.41 -6.04
N ILE A 11 10.63 -5.49 -6.61
CA ILE A 11 9.79 -4.54 -5.88
C ILE A 11 8.32 -4.74 -6.28
N LEU A 12 7.50 -5.18 -5.34
CA LEU A 12 6.06 -5.23 -5.52
C LEU A 12 5.43 -3.90 -5.10
N VAL A 13 4.68 -3.29 -6.02
CA VAL A 13 3.89 -2.07 -5.76
C VAL A 13 2.41 -2.42 -5.87
N THR A 14 1.66 -2.27 -4.77
CA THR A 14 0.20 -2.50 -4.78
C THR A 14 -0.54 -1.29 -5.33
N GLN A 15 -1.70 -1.51 -5.96
CA GLN A 15 -2.50 -0.47 -6.64
C GLN A 15 -1.61 0.46 -7.49
N ALA A 16 -0.77 -0.17 -8.31
CA ALA A 16 0.26 0.50 -9.08
C ALA A 16 -0.28 1.47 -10.15
N ASP A 17 -1.58 1.38 -10.46
CA ASP A 17 -2.29 2.23 -11.43
C ASP A 17 -2.88 3.52 -10.81
N THR A 18 -2.78 3.69 -9.49
CA THR A 18 -3.42 4.81 -8.77
C THR A 18 -2.46 5.55 -7.84
N PHE A 19 -2.81 6.80 -7.55
CA PHE A 19 -2.11 7.69 -6.61
C PHE A 19 -0.62 7.82 -6.94
N MET A 20 0.27 7.37 -6.06
CA MET A 20 1.72 7.40 -6.29
C MET A 20 2.24 6.19 -7.08
N GLY A 21 1.38 5.19 -7.32
CA GLY A 21 1.76 3.92 -7.95
C GLY A 21 2.48 4.08 -9.29
N PRO A 22 1.92 4.82 -10.29
CA PRO A 22 2.57 4.98 -11.59
C PRO A 22 3.98 5.57 -11.48
N THR A 23 4.13 6.67 -10.73
CA THR A 23 5.43 7.32 -10.53
C THR A 23 6.44 6.44 -9.79
N LEU A 24 5.99 5.69 -8.78
CA LEU A 24 6.85 4.75 -8.06
C LEU A 24 7.36 3.63 -8.98
N CYS A 25 6.48 3.07 -9.80
CA CYS A 25 6.87 2.03 -10.76
C CYS A 25 7.91 2.56 -11.77
N GLU A 26 7.69 3.75 -12.32
CA GLU A 26 8.62 4.40 -13.25
C GLU A 26 9.99 4.64 -12.59
N VAL A 27 10.03 5.29 -11.44
CA VAL A 27 11.28 5.61 -10.74
C VAL A 27 12.04 4.35 -10.32
N PHE A 28 11.38 3.33 -9.81
CA PHE A 28 12.05 2.09 -9.44
C PHE A 28 12.62 1.36 -10.66
N ALA A 29 11.90 1.36 -11.78
CA ALA A 29 12.40 0.78 -13.03
C ALA A 29 13.62 1.55 -13.57
N GLU A 30 13.60 2.89 -13.55
CA GLU A 30 14.75 3.74 -13.91
C GLU A 30 15.98 3.49 -13.00
N MET A 31 15.75 3.13 -11.74
CA MET A 31 16.80 2.75 -10.79
C MET A 31 17.28 1.31 -10.96
N GLY A 32 16.79 0.57 -11.95
CA GLY A 32 17.21 -0.78 -12.30
C GLY A 32 16.52 -1.91 -11.55
N ALA A 33 15.43 -1.66 -10.84
CA ALA A 33 14.65 -2.70 -10.18
C ALA A 33 13.76 -3.48 -11.16
N GLU A 34 13.50 -4.75 -10.84
CA GLU A 34 12.37 -5.48 -11.42
C GLU A 34 11.09 -5.09 -10.67
N VAL A 35 10.23 -4.34 -11.33
CA VAL A 35 8.97 -3.85 -10.74
C VAL A 35 7.83 -4.82 -11.04
N ILE A 36 7.16 -5.28 -9.99
CA ILE A 36 5.94 -6.09 -10.05
C ILE A 36 4.78 -5.15 -9.72
N ALA A 37 4.06 -4.72 -10.74
CA ALA A 37 2.94 -3.80 -10.60
C ALA A 37 1.64 -4.59 -10.40
N ASP A 38 1.02 -4.45 -9.21
CA ASP A 38 -0.29 -5.03 -8.93
C ASP A 38 -1.36 -3.93 -8.95
N ASN A 39 -2.41 -4.12 -9.76
CA ASN A 39 -3.49 -3.15 -9.94
C ASN A 39 -4.79 -3.56 -9.22
N ASN A 40 -4.77 -4.65 -8.45
CA ASN A 40 -5.98 -5.12 -7.78
C ASN A 40 -6.41 -4.18 -6.65
N ARG A 41 -7.72 -4.06 -6.47
CA ARG A 41 -8.31 -3.44 -5.28
C ARG A 41 -8.38 -4.49 -4.18
N LEU A 42 -7.70 -4.25 -3.07
CA LEU A 42 -7.39 -5.27 -2.04
C LEU A 42 -8.49 -5.42 -0.98
N THR A 43 -9.73 -5.16 -1.33
CA THR A 43 -10.89 -5.33 -0.43
C THR A 43 -11.26 -6.79 -0.19
N ASP A 44 -10.96 -7.70 -1.12
CA ASP A 44 -11.09 -9.14 -0.89
C ASP A 44 -9.97 -9.62 0.04
N PRO A 45 -10.30 -10.19 1.22
CA PRO A 45 -9.31 -10.65 2.18
C PRO A 45 -8.32 -11.71 1.66
N ALA A 46 -8.68 -12.45 0.62
CA ALA A 46 -7.84 -13.51 0.05
C ALA A 46 -6.80 -12.98 -0.95
N LEU A 47 -7.03 -11.80 -1.53
CA LEU A 47 -6.15 -11.25 -2.57
C LEU A 47 -4.71 -10.97 -2.10
N PRO A 48 -4.45 -10.38 -0.92
CA PRO A 48 -3.10 -10.10 -0.46
C PRO A 48 -2.18 -11.32 -0.50
N ALA A 49 -2.64 -12.47 0.02
CA ALA A 49 -1.86 -13.70 0.01
C ALA A 49 -1.60 -14.22 -1.41
N LYS A 50 -2.61 -14.16 -2.30
CA LYS A 50 -2.48 -14.59 -3.70
C LYS A 50 -1.46 -13.74 -4.45
N ILE A 51 -1.51 -12.42 -4.27
CA ILE A 51 -0.59 -11.48 -4.94
C ILE A 51 0.85 -11.75 -4.50
N ILE A 52 1.11 -11.90 -3.20
CA ILE A 52 2.44 -12.22 -2.68
C ILE A 52 2.93 -13.57 -3.22
N GLN A 53 2.07 -14.58 -3.25
CA GLN A 53 2.41 -15.90 -3.80
C GLN A 53 2.76 -15.82 -5.30
N GLN A 54 1.97 -15.10 -6.09
CA GLN A 54 2.20 -14.92 -7.53
C GLN A 54 3.46 -14.11 -7.83
N ALA A 55 3.74 -13.10 -7.01
CA ALA A 55 4.95 -12.29 -7.14
C ALA A 55 6.24 -13.10 -6.84
N GLY A 56 6.16 -14.14 -6.03
CA GLY A 56 7.30 -14.95 -5.64
C GLY A 56 8.26 -14.19 -4.73
N HIS A 57 9.53 -14.11 -5.12
CA HIS A 57 10.54 -13.38 -4.34
C HIS A 57 10.30 -11.88 -4.36
N ILE A 58 10.24 -11.26 -3.20
CA ILE A 58 10.04 -9.81 -3.02
C ILE A 58 11.12 -9.26 -2.09
N ASP A 59 11.95 -8.33 -2.58
CA ASP A 59 12.93 -7.60 -1.77
C ASP A 59 12.29 -6.40 -1.08
N VAL A 60 11.37 -5.71 -1.78
CA VAL A 60 10.66 -4.55 -1.25
C VAL A 60 9.18 -4.67 -1.56
N LEU A 61 8.35 -4.57 -0.53
CA LEU A 61 6.91 -4.41 -0.67
C LEU A 61 6.54 -2.94 -0.47
N VAL A 62 5.94 -2.32 -1.48
CA VAL A 62 5.39 -0.96 -1.39
C VAL A 62 3.87 -1.06 -1.28
N ILE A 63 3.36 -0.79 -0.09
CA ILE A 63 1.94 -0.77 0.21
C ILE A 63 1.38 0.60 -0.18
N ASN A 64 0.92 0.71 -1.42
CA ASN A 64 0.26 1.87 -1.97
C ASN A 64 -1.25 1.59 -1.99
N LEU A 65 -1.96 2.03 -0.94
CA LEU A 65 -3.41 1.87 -0.81
C LEU A 65 -4.05 3.26 -0.95
N ALA A 66 -4.87 3.43 -1.96
CA ALA A 66 -5.44 4.73 -2.28
C ALA A 66 -6.94 4.62 -2.59
N ILE A 67 -7.66 5.57 -2.04
CA ILE A 67 -9.05 5.88 -2.39
C ILE A 67 -9.20 7.40 -2.46
N PRO A 68 -10.15 7.93 -3.20
CA PRO A 68 -10.59 9.32 -3.02
C PRO A 68 -11.03 9.52 -1.57
N ALA A 69 -10.55 10.56 -0.91
CA ALA A 69 -10.97 10.85 0.46
C ALA A 69 -12.47 11.20 0.47
N PRO A 70 -13.32 10.55 1.27
CA PRO A 70 -14.67 11.00 1.46
C PRO A 70 -14.66 12.34 2.19
N PHE A 71 -15.38 13.33 1.65
CA PHE A 71 -15.51 14.67 2.26
C PHE A 71 -16.88 14.81 2.95
N THR A 72 -17.08 14.02 3.99
CA THR A 72 -18.32 13.97 4.77
C THR A 72 -18.17 14.77 6.06
N LYS A 73 -19.19 15.58 6.43
CA LYS A 73 -19.21 16.22 7.74
C LYS A 73 -19.27 15.16 8.83
N GLY A 74 -18.55 15.39 9.95
CA GLY A 74 -18.43 14.39 11.01
C GLY A 74 -19.77 13.86 11.55
N GLU A 75 -20.77 14.74 11.62
CA GLU A 75 -22.13 14.38 12.05
C GLU A 75 -22.94 13.56 11.05
N LEU A 76 -22.42 13.39 9.82
CA LEU A 76 -23.08 12.64 8.73
C LEU A 76 -22.31 11.36 8.35
N VAL A 77 -21.18 11.11 8.99
CA VAL A 77 -20.42 9.86 8.77
C VAL A 77 -21.24 8.69 9.30
N ASP A 78 -21.43 7.68 8.45
CA ASP A 78 -22.14 6.45 8.79
C ASP A 78 -21.20 5.24 8.82
N ASP A 79 -21.71 4.11 9.29
CA ASP A 79 -20.97 2.85 9.37
C ASP A 79 -20.53 2.33 8.00
N SER A 80 -21.26 2.65 6.95
CA SER A 80 -20.94 2.26 5.57
C SER A 80 -19.70 2.97 5.07
N GLU A 81 -19.63 4.30 5.23
CA GLU A 81 -18.44 5.08 4.89
C GLU A 81 -17.21 4.62 5.69
N TRP A 82 -17.41 4.40 7.01
CA TRP A 82 -16.36 3.93 7.89
C TRP A 82 -15.81 2.58 7.42
N SER A 83 -16.68 1.59 7.26
CA SER A 83 -16.30 0.23 6.85
C SER A 83 -15.66 0.20 5.47
N ALA A 84 -16.19 0.94 4.50
CA ALA A 84 -15.63 1.02 3.15
C ALA A 84 -14.23 1.62 3.15
N THR A 85 -14.00 2.69 3.92
CA THR A 85 -12.70 3.35 4.01
C THR A 85 -11.65 2.44 4.67
N PHE A 86 -12.00 1.81 5.79
CA PHE A 86 -11.07 0.92 6.50
C PHE A 86 -10.75 -0.35 5.69
N SER A 87 -11.74 -0.97 5.05
CA SER A 87 -11.52 -2.15 4.20
C SER A 87 -10.64 -1.86 2.99
N ALA A 88 -10.63 -0.62 2.49
CA ALA A 88 -9.82 -0.23 1.35
C ALA A 88 -8.37 0.13 1.71
N VAL A 89 -8.13 0.82 2.84
CA VAL A 89 -6.81 1.39 3.15
C VAL A 89 -6.16 0.88 4.44
N VAL A 90 -6.90 0.18 5.29
CA VAL A 90 -6.34 -0.36 6.56
C VAL A 90 -6.23 -1.88 6.51
N ASP A 91 -7.32 -2.57 6.27
CA ASP A 91 -7.39 -4.03 6.35
C ASP A 91 -6.40 -4.78 5.44
N PRO A 92 -6.09 -4.31 4.21
CA PRO A 92 -5.12 -4.99 3.36
C PRO A 92 -3.70 -4.98 3.92
N MET A 93 -3.33 -3.95 4.70
CA MET A 93 -1.96 -3.78 5.18
C MET A 93 -1.47 -4.94 6.06
N PRO A 94 -2.14 -5.32 7.16
CA PRO A 94 -1.70 -6.44 7.97
C PRO A 94 -1.73 -7.77 7.19
N ARG A 95 -2.66 -7.94 6.25
CA ARG A 95 -2.75 -9.15 5.41
C ARG A 95 -1.57 -9.26 4.46
N LEU A 96 -1.14 -8.15 3.82
CA LEU A 96 0.06 -8.08 2.99
C LEU A 96 1.31 -8.35 3.82
N CYS A 97 1.44 -7.73 4.99
CA CYS A 97 2.56 -7.96 5.89
C CYS A 97 2.65 -9.42 6.32
N THR A 98 1.55 -10.01 6.78
CA THR A 98 1.50 -11.43 7.19
C THR A 98 1.91 -12.36 6.05
N ALA A 99 1.53 -12.05 4.82
CA ALA A 99 1.86 -12.87 3.64
C ALA A 99 3.32 -12.75 3.20
N VAL A 100 3.93 -11.54 3.30
CA VAL A 100 5.30 -11.32 2.80
C VAL A 100 6.38 -11.62 3.85
N LEU A 101 6.09 -11.41 5.12
CA LEU A 101 7.08 -11.55 6.20
C LEU A 101 7.77 -12.92 6.26
N PRO A 102 7.11 -14.07 6.07
CA PRO A 102 7.80 -15.36 6.14
C PRO A 102 9.01 -15.44 5.23
N GLN A 103 8.88 -15.06 3.96
CA GLN A 103 10.00 -15.07 3.02
C GLN A 103 11.10 -14.06 3.35
N MET A 104 10.74 -12.90 3.93
CA MET A 104 11.71 -11.88 4.34
C MET A 104 12.49 -12.32 5.58
N ILE A 105 11.81 -12.95 6.54
CA ILE A 105 12.43 -13.50 7.76
C ILE A 105 13.40 -14.62 7.42
N GLU A 106 12.99 -15.58 6.58
CA GLU A 106 13.83 -16.71 6.15
C GLU A 106 15.13 -16.23 5.51
N ARG A 107 15.07 -15.18 4.71
CA ARG A 107 16.24 -14.59 4.03
C ARG A 107 17.00 -13.57 4.88
N GLN A 108 16.50 -13.24 6.08
CA GLN A 108 17.03 -12.17 6.93
C GLN A 108 17.15 -10.82 6.19
N GLY A 109 16.21 -10.54 5.30
CA GLY A 109 16.24 -9.32 4.50
C GLY A 109 14.93 -9.04 3.78
N GLY A 110 14.63 -7.76 3.65
CA GLY A 110 13.44 -7.23 2.99
C GLY A 110 13.09 -5.85 3.54
N LYS A 111 12.23 -5.14 2.83
CA LYS A 111 11.72 -3.84 3.26
C LYS A 111 10.23 -3.75 2.97
N ILE A 112 9.49 -3.13 3.88
CA ILE A 112 8.08 -2.79 3.71
C ILE A 112 7.95 -1.28 3.82
N LEU A 113 7.43 -0.65 2.77
CA LEU A 113 7.15 0.77 2.70
C LEU A 113 5.64 0.98 2.65
N VAL A 114 5.12 1.87 3.48
CA VAL A 114 3.71 2.24 3.47
C VAL A 114 3.56 3.67 2.96
N MET A 115 2.77 3.84 1.91
CA MET A 115 2.44 5.17 1.37
C MET A 115 1.33 5.78 2.23
N GLY A 116 1.75 6.58 3.20
CA GLY A 116 0.87 7.26 4.15
C GLY A 116 0.25 8.55 3.61
N SER A 117 -0.29 9.34 4.51
CA SER A 117 -0.86 10.66 4.21
C SER A 117 -0.60 11.63 5.36
N ALA A 118 -0.36 12.90 5.04
CA ALA A 118 -0.25 13.96 6.05
C ALA A 118 -1.54 14.14 6.88
N SER A 119 -2.68 13.67 6.38
CA SER A 119 -3.95 13.65 7.11
C SER A 119 -3.91 12.74 8.36
N ALA A 120 -3.00 11.77 8.40
CA ALA A 120 -2.75 10.94 9.57
C ALA A 120 -2.21 11.74 10.77
N LEU A 121 -1.42 12.78 10.50
CA LEU A 121 -0.74 13.57 11.52
C LEU A 121 -1.53 14.80 11.97
N ARG A 122 -2.30 15.41 11.07
CA ARG A 122 -2.96 16.69 11.31
C ARG A 122 -4.47 16.64 11.24
N GLY A 123 -5.03 15.52 10.79
CA GLY A 123 -6.40 15.44 10.37
C GLY A 123 -6.67 16.23 9.08
N MET A 124 -7.85 16.09 8.54
CA MET A 124 -8.30 16.83 7.36
C MET A 124 -9.74 17.26 7.57
N LYS A 125 -10.03 18.54 7.30
CA LYS A 125 -11.38 19.08 7.46
C LYS A 125 -12.38 18.29 6.63
N ARG A 126 -13.48 17.86 7.23
CA ARG A 126 -14.55 17.07 6.61
C ARG A 126 -14.10 15.69 6.08
N ALA A 127 -13.01 15.15 6.59
CA ALA A 127 -12.50 13.83 6.20
C ALA A 127 -12.00 13.04 7.42
N SER A 128 -12.83 13.00 8.47
CA SER A 128 -12.50 12.34 9.73
C SER A 128 -12.23 10.85 9.55
N THR A 129 -13.07 10.14 8.80
CA THR A 129 -12.92 8.71 8.50
C THR A 129 -11.62 8.43 7.76
N TYR A 130 -11.31 9.21 6.73
CA TYR A 130 -10.06 9.08 5.98
C TYR A 130 -8.84 9.36 6.86
N SER A 131 -8.90 10.41 7.68
CA SER A 131 -7.80 10.75 8.59
C SER A 131 -7.56 9.66 9.64
N ALA A 132 -8.63 9.07 10.19
CA ALA A 132 -8.57 7.94 11.12
C ALA A 132 -7.94 6.71 10.44
N ALA A 133 -8.39 6.36 9.24
CA ALA A 133 -7.85 5.23 8.48
C ALA A 133 -6.37 5.43 8.12
N ARG A 134 -5.97 6.65 7.72
CA ARG A 134 -4.56 6.97 7.47
C ARG A 134 -3.72 6.97 8.75
N GLY A 135 -4.29 7.38 9.88
CA GLY A 135 -3.65 7.26 11.20
C GLY A 135 -3.42 5.81 11.61
N ALA A 136 -4.34 4.91 11.26
CA ALA A 136 -4.18 3.48 11.53
C ALA A 136 -3.06 2.80 10.72
N GLN A 137 -2.52 3.46 9.69
CA GLN A 137 -1.38 2.98 8.91
C GLN A 137 -0.02 3.34 9.52
N LEU A 138 0.03 4.26 10.49
CA LEU A 138 1.25 4.67 11.19
C LEU A 138 1.60 3.72 12.33
#